data_329a1cb87cdd09c6e86e6357fa8bd8d2
#
_entry.id   329a1cb87cdd09c6e86e6357fa8bd8d2
#
_cell.length_a   1.000
_cell.length_b   1.000
_cell.length_c   1.000
_cell.angle_alpha   90.00
_cell.angle_beta   90.00
_cell.angle_gamma   90.00
#
_symmetry.space_group_name_H-M   'P 1'
#
loop_
_entity.id
_entity.type
_entity.pdbx_description
1 polymer ?
#
loop_
_entity_poly.entity_id
_entity_poly.type
_entity_poly.pdbx_seq_one_letter_code
_entity_poly.pdbx_strand_id
1 'polypeptide(L)'
;MGQEIDLLISYPKTKRNVEERGSGKSEEDRLIARKFGKEFFDGDRRYGYGGFNYFPRFWQPVIPTLQQHFNLSGDSEVLDVGCAKGFMLHDLAELIPGITVKGIDVSEYAIENAIEDMRSNVQVGDARKLPFPDDSFDVVISINTIHNLDREDCGQALREIERVSKGKAFITVDAYHNDKEIERMMAWNLTAKTIMHVD
;
A
#
# COMPACT_ATOMS: atom_id res chain seq x y z
N MET A 1 -18.02 -5.80 11.25
CA MET A 1 -16.97 -5.21 12.09
C MET A 1 -15.66 -5.85 11.66
N GLY A 2 -14.61 -5.06 11.35
CA GLY A 2 -13.32 -5.60 10.92
C GLY A 2 -12.63 -6.40 12.04
N GLN A 3 -11.70 -7.27 11.66
CA GLN A 3 -10.87 -8.04 12.58
C GLN A 3 -9.41 -7.67 12.31
N GLU A 4 -8.64 -7.44 13.38
CA GLU A 4 -7.19 -7.28 13.28
C GLU A 4 -6.53 -8.62 12.94
N ILE A 5 -5.71 -8.62 11.88
CA ILE A 5 -4.99 -9.81 11.41
C ILE A 5 -3.68 -9.39 10.74
N ASP A 6 -2.58 -10.13 10.98
CA ASP A 6 -1.31 -9.94 10.30
C ASP A 6 -1.18 -10.90 9.10
N LEU A 7 -1.59 -10.46 7.92
CA LEU A 7 -1.38 -11.21 6.66
C LEU A 7 0.00 -10.95 6.03
N LEU A 8 0.78 -10.04 6.60
CA LEU A 8 2.14 -9.71 6.15
C LEU A 8 3.23 -10.41 6.98
N ILE A 9 2.87 -11.43 7.76
CA ILE A 9 3.79 -12.14 8.65
C ILE A 9 5.04 -12.66 7.94
N SER A 10 4.91 -13.07 6.67
CA SER A 10 6.00 -13.55 5.81
C SER A 10 6.76 -12.44 5.07
N TYR A 11 6.34 -11.18 5.20
CA TYR A 11 7.04 -10.05 4.61
C TYR A 11 8.39 -9.85 5.34
N PRO A 12 9.52 -9.69 4.64
CA PRO A 12 10.82 -9.58 5.27
C PRO A 12 10.91 -8.42 6.26
N LYS A 13 11.12 -8.74 7.53
CA LYS A 13 11.34 -7.74 8.59
C LYS A 13 12.80 -7.28 8.52
N THR A 14 13.05 -6.14 7.91
CA THR A 14 14.39 -5.53 7.91
C THR A 14 14.64 -4.87 9.26
N LYS A 15 15.77 -5.23 9.91
CA LYS A 15 16.25 -4.48 11.09
C LYS A 15 16.62 -3.07 10.62
N ARG A 16 15.77 -2.11 10.89
CA ARG A 16 15.99 -0.69 10.56
C ARG A 16 16.39 0.03 11.83
N ASN A 17 17.52 0.73 11.80
CA ASN A 17 17.82 1.69 12.87
C ASN A 17 16.95 2.94 12.66
N VAL A 18 15.81 2.96 13.35
CA VAL A 18 14.79 4.03 13.21
C VAL A 18 15.34 5.36 13.72
N GLU A 19 16.22 5.33 14.73
CA GLU A 19 16.81 6.55 15.33
C GLU A 19 17.78 7.24 14.36
N GLU A 20 18.61 6.49 13.64
CA GLU A 20 19.48 7.08 12.61
C GLU A 20 18.69 7.66 11.42
N ARG A 21 17.52 7.13 11.12
CA ARG A 21 16.67 7.60 10.01
C ARG A 21 15.77 8.77 10.38
N GLY A 22 15.37 8.87 11.65
CA GLY A 22 14.49 9.93 12.16
C GLY A 22 15.18 11.27 12.33
N SER A 23 16.48 11.26 12.66
CA SER A 23 17.23 12.46 13.04
C SER A 23 17.54 13.44 11.90
N GLY A 24 16.98 13.28 10.70
CA GLY A 24 17.33 14.11 9.54
C GLY A 24 16.21 14.44 8.57
N LYS A 25 14.93 14.15 8.88
CA LYS A 25 13.81 14.45 7.98
C LYS A 25 13.29 15.88 8.20
N SER A 26 13.50 16.74 7.23
CA SER A 26 12.97 18.12 7.25
C SER A 26 11.52 18.18 6.73
N GLU A 27 10.83 19.30 6.98
CA GLU A 27 9.52 19.52 6.36
C GLU A 27 9.63 19.61 4.83
N GLU A 28 10.74 20.11 4.30
CA GLU A 28 11.00 20.12 2.87
C GLU A 28 11.08 18.69 2.30
N ASP A 29 11.76 17.76 3.01
CA ASP A 29 11.81 16.36 2.63
C ASP A 29 10.41 15.73 2.59
N ARG A 30 9.56 16.06 3.56
CA ARG A 30 8.16 15.59 3.62
C ARG A 30 7.32 16.16 2.48
N LEU A 31 7.48 17.44 2.17
CA LEU A 31 6.77 18.06 1.03
C LEU A 31 7.16 17.42 -0.30
N ILE A 32 8.44 17.06 -0.49
CA ILE A 32 8.91 16.35 -1.67
C ILE A 32 8.34 14.94 -1.69
N ALA A 33 8.45 14.20 -0.58
CA ALA A 33 7.95 12.84 -0.47
C ALA A 33 6.44 12.72 -0.75
N ARG A 34 5.64 13.65 -0.22
CA ARG A 34 4.17 13.68 -0.38
C ARG A 34 3.69 13.99 -1.81
N LYS A 35 4.60 14.37 -2.71
CA LYS A 35 4.26 14.48 -4.14
C LYS A 35 4.18 13.11 -4.82
N PHE A 36 4.69 12.06 -4.19
CA PHE A 36 4.75 10.71 -4.74
C PHE A 36 5.32 10.64 -6.16
N GLY A 37 6.25 11.55 -6.46
CA GLY A 37 6.93 11.63 -7.76
C GLY A 37 8.22 10.78 -7.78
N LYS A 38 9.05 11.02 -8.81
CA LYS A 38 10.35 10.37 -9.01
C LYS A 38 11.24 10.38 -7.75
N GLU A 39 11.27 11.51 -7.04
CA GLU A 39 12.12 11.67 -5.86
C GLU A 39 11.73 10.71 -4.73
N PHE A 40 10.44 10.42 -4.57
CA PHE A 40 9.95 9.46 -3.58
C PHE A 40 10.30 8.01 -3.96
N PHE A 41 10.11 7.64 -5.22
CA PHE A 41 10.29 6.25 -5.67
C PHE A 41 11.73 5.89 -5.98
N ASP A 42 12.41 6.70 -6.79
CA ASP A 42 13.73 6.40 -7.35
C ASP A 42 14.78 7.47 -7.04
N GLY A 43 14.45 8.45 -6.21
CA GLY A 43 15.35 9.50 -5.76
C GLY A 43 16.19 9.12 -4.54
N ASP A 44 16.75 10.13 -3.89
CA ASP A 44 17.53 9.96 -2.68
C ASP A 44 16.69 9.35 -1.54
N ARG A 45 17.32 8.50 -0.72
CA ARG A 45 16.71 7.84 0.44
C ARG A 45 16.14 8.82 1.49
N ARG A 46 16.51 10.08 1.43
CA ARG A 46 15.93 11.12 2.28
C ARG A 46 14.47 11.41 1.95
N TYR A 47 14.04 11.19 0.70
CA TYR A 47 12.70 11.48 0.21
C TYR A 47 11.77 10.27 0.16
N GLY A 48 12.29 9.06 0.33
CA GLY A 48 11.51 7.84 0.23
C GLY A 48 11.91 6.77 1.23
N TYR A 49 11.05 5.77 1.36
CA TYR A 49 11.32 4.62 2.23
C TYR A 49 12.20 3.57 1.56
N GLY A 50 12.38 3.65 0.24
CA GLY A 50 13.05 2.66 -0.62
C GLY A 50 12.20 1.41 -0.84
N GLY A 51 12.76 0.44 -1.57
CA GLY A 51 12.05 -0.79 -1.89
C GLY A 51 11.22 -0.71 -3.18
N PHE A 52 11.48 0.30 -4.00
CA PHE A 52 10.75 0.51 -5.25
C PHE A 52 11.42 -0.11 -6.49
N ASN A 53 12.28 -1.10 -6.26
CA ASN A 53 12.73 -2.05 -7.27
C ASN A 53 12.14 -3.41 -6.95
N TYR A 54 11.79 -4.15 -8.00
CA TYR A 54 11.24 -5.49 -7.82
C TYR A 54 12.27 -6.47 -7.28
N PHE A 55 11.89 -7.17 -6.22
CA PHE A 55 12.61 -8.30 -5.67
C PHE A 55 11.59 -9.34 -5.19
N PRO A 56 11.59 -10.57 -5.76
CA PRO A 56 10.61 -11.62 -5.42
C PRO A 56 10.49 -11.90 -3.92
N ARG A 57 11.59 -11.78 -3.19
CA ARG A 57 11.64 -12.04 -1.74
C ARG A 57 10.66 -11.21 -0.89
N PHE A 58 10.11 -10.11 -1.43
CA PHE A 58 9.20 -9.25 -0.66
C PHE A 58 7.78 -9.76 -0.69
N TRP A 59 7.22 -9.98 -1.87
CA TRP A 59 5.80 -10.31 -2.00
C TRP A 59 5.55 -11.80 -2.21
N GLN A 60 6.40 -12.54 -2.93
CA GLN A 60 6.20 -13.97 -3.15
C GLN A 60 5.95 -14.77 -1.86
N PRO A 61 6.66 -14.53 -0.72
CA PRO A 61 6.35 -15.23 0.53
C PRO A 61 5.00 -14.85 1.16
N VAL A 62 4.44 -13.70 0.80
CA VAL A 62 3.17 -13.18 1.34
C VAL A 62 1.96 -13.74 0.59
N ILE A 63 2.09 -13.94 -0.73
CA ILE A 63 0.98 -14.34 -1.59
C ILE A 63 0.28 -15.62 -1.09
N PRO A 64 0.95 -16.70 -0.66
CA PRO A 64 0.28 -17.89 -0.13
C PRO A 64 -0.61 -17.59 1.09
N THR A 65 -0.20 -16.67 1.96
CA THR A 65 -1.00 -16.25 3.13
C THR A 65 -2.27 -15.53 2.68
N LEU A 66 -2.16 -14.58 1.74
CA LEU A 66 -3.30 -13.88 1.15
C LEU A 66 -4.23 -14.85 0.42
N GLN A 67 -3.66 -15.74 -0.39
CA GLN A 67 -4.41 -16.76 -1.13
C GLN A 67 -5.22 -17.64 -0.20
N GLN A 68 -4.61 -18.18 0.84
CA GLN A 68 -5.29 -19.03 1.81
C GLN A 68 -6.38 -18.29 2.57
N HIS A 69 -6.08 -17.09 3.07
CA HIS A 69 -7.02 -16.31 3.89
C HIS A 69 -8.28 -15.90 3.13
N PHE A 70 -8.12 -15.43 1.89
CA PHE A 70 -9.22 -14.97 1.05
C PHE A 70 -9.81 -16.05 0.15
N ASN A 71 -9.18 -17.25 0.11
CA ASN A 71 -9.52 -18.34 -0.82
C ASN A 71 -9.44 -17.89 -2.28
N LEU A 72 -8.30 -17.22 -2.63
CA LEU A 72 -8.09 -16.75 -4.00
C LEU A 72 -7.81 -17.90 -4.96
N SER A 73 -8.39 -17.80 -6.14
CA SER A 73 -8.24 -18.74 -7.25
C SER A 73 -7.99 -18.02 -8.57
N GLY A 74 -7.83 -18.76 -9.65
CA GLY A 74 -7.70 -18.18 -10.99
C GLY A 74 -8.93 -17.38 -11.46
N ASP A 75 -10.08 -17.56 -10.84
CA ASP A 75 -11.30 -16.82 -11.17
C ASP A 75 -11.50 -15.57 -10.29
N SER A 76 -10.59 -15.31 -9.35
CA SER A 76 -10.71 -14.17 -8.43
C SER A 76 -10.31 -12.85 -9.08
N GLU A 77 -10.99 -11.77 -8.68
CA GLU A 77 -10.70 -10.39 -9.06
C GLU A 77 -10.16 -9.62 -7.85
N VAL A 78 -8.93 -9.10 -7.94
CA VAL A 78 -8.24 -8.39 -6.85
C VAL A 78 -7.87 -6.98 -7.26
N LEU A 79 -8.17 -6.01 -6.38
CA LEU A 79 -7.72 -4.62 -6.52
C LEU A 79 -6.66 -4.29 -5.46
N ASP A 80 -5.58 -3.65 -5.88
CA ASP A 80 -4.58 -3.03 -5.01
C ASP A 80 -4.72 -1.51 -5.06
N VAL A 81 -5.10 -0.89 -3.93
CA VAL A 81 -5.25 0.56 -3.78
C VAL A 81 -3.97 1.14 -3.17
N GLY A 82 -3.21 1.86 -3.98
CA GLY A 82 -1.85 2.29 -3.69
C GLY A 82 -0.82 1.29 -4.17
N CYS A 83 -1.03 0.77 -5.39
CA CYS A 83 -0.25 -0.32 -5.96
C CYS A 83 1.20 0.04 -6.33
N ALA A 84 1.58 1.31 -6.24
CA ALA A 84 2.89 1.79 -6.67
C ALA A 84 3.24 1.29 -8.09
N LYS A 85 4.37 0.60 -8.24
CA LYS A 85 4.83 0.02 -9.52
C LYS A 85 4.26 -1.37 -9.81
N GLY A 86 3.27 -1.86 -9.04
CA GLY A 86 2.54 -3.10 -9.31
C GLY A 86 3.25 -4.40 -8.91
N PHE A 87 4.25 -4.36 -8.04
CA PHE A 87 5.06 -5.55 -7.70
C PHE A 87 4.28 -6.66 -6.98
N MET A 88 3.35 -6.31 -6.08
CA MET A 88 2.47 -7.30 -5.45
C MET A 88 1.50 -7.93 -6.44
N LEU A 89 0.98 -7.12 -7.37
CA LEU A 89 0.07 -7.59 -8.42
C LEU A 89 0.78 -8.55 -9.38
N HIS A 90 2.04 -8.26 -9.73
CA HIS A 90 2.89 -9.17 -10.50
C HIS A 90 3.02 -10.53 -9.82
N ASP A 91 3.40 -10.56 -8.55
CA ASP A 91 3.56 -11.82 -7.81
C ASP A 91 2.21 -12.55 -7.61
N LEU A 92 1.08 -11.82 -7.44
CA LEU A 92 -0.26 -12.43 -7.43
C LEU A 92 -0.57 -13.13 -8.76
N ALA A 93 -0.32 -12.47 -9.89
CA ALA A 93 -0.58 -13.03 -11.22
C ALA A 93 0.35 -14.21 -11.55
N GLU A 94 1.62 -14.14 -11.10
CA GLU A 94 2.58 -15.22 -11.29
C GLU A 94 2.22 -16.48 -10.49
N LEU A 95 1.83 -16.30 -9.22
CA LEU A 95 1.64 -17.42 -8.28
C LEU A 95 0.22 -17.97 -8.26
N ILE A 96 -0.77 -17.24 -8.80
CA ILE A 96 -2.16 -17.69 -8.92
C ILE A 96 -2.59 -17.58 -10.37
N PRO A 97 -2.28 -18.59 -11.21
CA PRO A 97 -2.60 -18.55 -12.64
C PRO A 97 -4.09 -18.32 -12.91
N GLY A 98 -4.40 -17.34 -13.77
CA GLY A 98 -5.78 -16.99 -14.14
C GLY A 98 -6.38 -15.85 -13.33
N ILE A 99 -5.81 -15.49 -12.17
CA ILE A 99 -6.32 -14.39 -11.35
C ILE A 99 -6.35 -13.06 -12.14
N THR A 100 -7.41 -12.31 -11.96
CA THR A 100 -7.50 -10.95 -12.50
C THR A 100 -7.03 -9.95 -11.45
N VAL A 101 -6.03 -9.14 -11.80
CA VAL A 101 -5.49 -8.13 -10.91
C VAL A 101 -5.62 -6.74 -11.51
N LYS A 102 -5.97 -5.74 -10.69
CA LYS A 102 -5.99 -4.33 -11.03
C LYS A 102 -5.31 -3.51 -9.95
N GLY A 103 -4.71 -2.39 -10.33
CA GLY A 103 -4.07 -1.48 -9.39
C GLY A 103 -4.41 -0.02 -9.65
N ILE A 104 -4.51 0.73 -8.56
CA ILE A 104 -4.68 2.19 -8.56
C ILE A 104 -3.57 2.80 -7.73
N ASP A 105 -2.93 3.84 -8.25
CA ASP A 105 -2.02 4.69 -7.48
C ASP A 105 -2.21 6.16 -7.88
N VAL A 106 -2.02 7.08 -6.95
CA VAL A 106 -2.10 8.51 -7.21
C VAL A 106 -0.87 9.01 -7.98
N SER A 107 0.21 8.27 -7.96
CA SER A 107 1.48 8.60 -8.57
C SER A 107 1.50 8.28 -10.08
N GLU A 108 1.45 9.32 -10.91
CA GLU A 108 1.72 9.18 -12.35
C GLU A 108 3.08 8.51 -12.60
N TYR A 109 4.11 8.95 -11.85
CA TYR A 109 5.45 8.39 -11.97
C TYR A 109 5.51 6.89 -11.69
N ALA A 110 4.84 6.41 -10.64
CA ALA A 110 4.82 4.99 -10.30
C ALA A 110 4.14 4.17 -11.40
N ILE A 111 3.01 4.65 -11.91
CA ILE A 111 2.24 3.98 -12.97
C ILE A 111 3.04 3.95 -14.28
N GLU A 112 3.66 5.05 -14.70
CA GLU A 112 4.53 5.10 -15.88
C GLU A 112 5.73 4.15 -15.79
N ASN A 113 6.23 3.90 -14.55
CA ASN A 113 7.35 3.03 -14.25
C ASN A 113 6.93 1.69 -13.64
N ALA A 114 5.68 1.27 -13.87
CA ALA A 114 5.19 -0.02 -13.43
C ALA A 114 5.98 -1.17 -14.07
N ILE A 115 6.06 -2.30 -13.36
CA ILE A 115 6.66 -3.52 -13.89
C ILE A 115 5.95 -3.91 -15.20
N GLU A 116 6.72 -4.36 -16.19
CA GLU A 116 6.30 -4.40 -17.60
C GLU A 116 4.98 -5.14 -17.83
N ASP A 117 4.81 -6.29 -17.25
CA ASP A 117 3.63 -7.14 -17.40
C ASP A 117 2.37 -6.60 -16.66
N MET A 118 2.54 -5.65 -15.73
CA MET A 118 1.43 -5.01 -15.02
C MET A 118 0.99 -3.68 -15.62
N ARG A 119 1.67 -3.13 -16.62
CA ARG A 119 1.35 -1.80 -17.20
C ARG A 119 -0.09 -1.65 -17.69
N SER A 120 -0.67 -2.72 -18.21
CA SER A 120 -2.09 -2.71 -18.63
C SER A 120 -3.09 -2.92 -17.50
N ASN A 121 -2.60 -3.30 -16.31
CA ASN A 121 -3.40 -3.64 -15.16
C ASN A 121 -3.45 -2.54 -14.10
N VAL A 122 -2.57 -1.53 -14.22
CA VAL A 122 -2.48 -0.43 -13.28
C VAL A 122 -2.83 0.90 -13.95
N GLN A 123 -3.41 1.81 -13.19
CA GLN A 123 -3.76 3.14 -13.68
C GLN A 123 -3.64 4.20 -12.58
N VAL A 124 -3.47 5.45 -13.01
CA VAL A 124 -3.53 6.60 -12.09
C VAL A 124 -4.96 6.75 -11.58
N GLY A 125 -5.09 6.93 -10.27
CA GLY A 125 -6.39 7.15 -9.65
C GLY A 125 -6.30 7.54 -8.18
N ASP A 126 -7.41 8.02 -7.66
CA ASP A 126 -7.54 8.51 -6.29
C ASP A 126 -8.35 7.51 -5.47
N ALA A 127 -7.80 7.07 -4.33
CA ALA A 127 -8.48 6.15 -3.42
C ALA A 127 -9.81 6.69 -2.88
N ARG A 128 -10.00 8.02 -2.89
CA ARG A 128 -11.25 8.68 -2.47
C ARG A 128 -12.38 8.58 -3.48
N LYS A 129 -12.07 8.16 -4.71
CA LYS A 129 -13.04 8.00 -5.80
C LYS A 129 -12.53 6.93 -6.77
N LEU A 130 -12.76 5.67 -6.44
CA LEU A 130 -12.33 4.55 -7.26
C LEU A 130 -13.17 4.45 -8.55
N PRO A 131 -12.56 4.36 -9.75
CA PRO A 131 -13.25 4.36 -11.03
C PRO A 131 -13.82 2.98 -11.41
N PHE A 132 -14.36 2.27 -10.43
CA PHE A 132 -14.93 0.93 -10.61
C PHE A 132 -16.38 0.92 -10.11
N PRO A 133 -17.25 0.07 -10.67
CA PRO A 133 -18.59 -0.18 -10.14
C PRO A 133 -18.56 -0.76 -8.72
N ASP A 134 -19.72 -0.73 -8.05
CA ASP A 134 -19.90 -1.43 -6.79
C ASP A 134 -19.66 -2.93 -6.97
N ASP A 135 -19.19 -3.61 -5.93
CA ASP A 135 -19.00 -5.07 -5.89
C ASP A 135 -18.17 -5.63 -7.06
N SER A 136 -17.17 -4.87 -7.54
CA SER A 136 -16.35 -5.28 -8.69
C SER A 136 -15.26 -6.29 -8.35
N PHE A 137 -14.78 -6.33 -7.11
CA PHE A 137 -13.62 -7.13 -6.71
C PHE A 137 -13.93 -8.10 -5.58
N ASP A 138 -13.44 -9.33 -5.69
CA ASP A 138 -13.55 -10.33 -4.63
C ASP A 138 -12.74 -9.94 -3.39
N VAL A 139 -11.62 -9.26 -3.59
CA VAL A 139 -10.77 -8.71 -2.52
C VAL A 139 -10.18 -7.38 -2.92
N VAL A 140 -10.21 -6.41 -2.00
CA VAL A 140 -9.48 -5.15 -2.12
C VAL A 140 -8.36 -5.09 -1.09
N ILE A 141 -7.15 -4.81 -1.54
CA ILE A 141 -5.96 -4.70 -0.70
C ILE A 141 -5.49 -3.25 -0.70
N SER A 142 -5.10 -2.71 0.46
CA SER A 142 -4.47 -1.38 0.57
C SER A 142 -3.43 -1.40 1.68
N ILE A 143 -2.16 -1.37 1.30
CA ILE A 143 -1.06 -1.52 2.24
C ILE A 143 -0.30 -0.20 2.39
N ASN A 144 -0.37 0.38 3.60
CA ASN A 144 0.31 1.62 3.95
C ASN A 144 0.04 2.79 2.99
N THR A 145 -1.19 2.90 2.50
CA THR A 145 -1.59 3.88 1.48
C THR A 145 -2.53 4.93 2.03
N ILE A 146 -3.70 4.53 2.53
CA ILE A 146 -4.78 5.46 2.89
C ILE A 146 -4.42 6.37 4.07
N HIS A 147 -3.49 5.99 4.93
CA HIS A 147 -3.00 6.84 6.02
C HIS A 147 -2.23 8.08 5.53
N ASN A 148 -1.85 8.12 4.25
CA ASN A 148 -1.26 9.32 3.62
C ASN A 148 -2.30 10.42 3.35
N LEU A 149 -3.58 10.12 3.48
CA LEU A 149 -4.68 11.05 3.38
C LEU A 149 -4.98 11.70 4.75
N ASP A 150 -5.62 12.86 4.74
CA ASP A 150 -6.18 13.44 5.94
C ASP A 150 -7.33 12.55 6.48
N ARG A 151 -7.67 12.68 7.77
CA ARG A 151 -8.61 11.77 8.44
C ARG A 151 -9.97 11.62 7.75
N GLU A 152 -10.53 12.71 7.25
CA GLU A 152 -11.81 12.70 6.53
C GLU A 152 -11.68 11.95 5.20
N ASP A 153 -10.64 12.25 4.44
CA ASP A 153 -10.30 11.61 3.17
C ASP A 153 -9.96 10.12 3.35
N CYS A 154 -9.29 9.76 4.46
CA CYS A 154 -9.04 8.38 4.84
C CYS A 154 -10.36 7.62 5.03
N GLY A 155 -11.34 8.23 5.71
CA GLY A 155 -12.69 7.69 5.85
C GLY A 155 -13.43 7.57 4.51
N GLN A 156 -13.23 8.51 3.59
CA GLN A 156 -13.80 8.42 2.24
C GLN A 156 -13.17 7.27 1.44
N ALA A 157 -11.85 7.11 1.51
CA ALA A 157 -11.15 6.00 0.85
C ALA A 157 -11.63 4.63 1.37
N LEU A 158 -11.86 4.49 2.68
CA LEU A 158 -12.43 3.28 3.26
C LEU A 158 -13.82 2.97 2.71
N ARG A 159 -14.70 3.98 2.55
CA ARG A 159 -16.03 3.79 1.94
C ARG A 159 -15.95 3.36 0.48
N GLU A 160 -14.98 3.90 -0.27
CA GLU A 160 -14.77 3.49 -1.66
C GLU A 160 -14.22 2.06 -1.77
N ILE A 161 -13.27 1.68 -0.91
CA ILE A 161 -12.78 0.30 -0.81
C ILE A 161 -13.94 -0.66 -0.48
N GLU A 162 -14.79 -0.32 0.48
CA GLU A 162 -15.97 -1.11 0.83
C GLU A 162 -16.95 -1.20 -0.35
N ARG A 163 -17.23 -0.09 -1.03
CA ARG A 163 -18.16 -0.02 -2.16
C ARG A 163 -17.75 -0.92 -3.33
N VAL A 164 -16.47 -0.92 -3.71
CA VAL A 164 -15.99 -1.71 -4.86
C VAL A 164 -15.70 -3.17 -4.51
N SER A 165 -15.67 -3.52 -3.23
CA SER A 165 -15.41 -4.86 -2.72
C SER A 165 -16.69 -5.67 -2.58
N LYS A 166 -16.64 -6.95 -2.90
CA LYS A 166 -17.69 -7.94 -2.57
C LYS A 166 -17.66 -8.35 -1.08
N GLY A 167 -17.23 -7.43 -0.19
CA GLY A 167 -17.24 -7.61 1.26
C GLY A 167 -15.92 -8.13 1.87
N LYS A 168 -14.83 -8.20 1.10
CA LYS A 168 -13.52 -8.60 1.63
C LYS A 168 -12.47 -7.54 1.32
N ALA A 169 -11.81 -7.03 2.35
CA ALA A 169 -10.67 -6.11 2.20
C ALA A 169 -9.58 -6.39 3.23
N PHE A 170 -8.33 -6.11 2.87
CA PHE A 170 -7.19 -6.09 3.77
C PHE A 170 -6.51 -4.73 3.70
N ILE A 171 -6.49 -4.03 4.82
CA ILE A 171 -5.99 -2.67 4.90
C ILE A 171 -4.97 -2.57 6.02
N THR A 172 -3.79 -2.00 5.72
CA THR A 172 -2.80 -1.67 6.76
C THR A 172 -2.58 -0.16 6.80
N VAL A 173 -2.46 0.36 8.01
CA VAL A 173 -2.17 1.77 8.29
C VAL A 173 -1.18 1.86 9.44
N ASP A 174 -0.49 2.99 9.56
CA ASP A 174 0.31 3.29 10.74
C ASP A 174 -0.60 3.56 11.93
N ALA A 175 -0.36 2.85 13.03
CA ALA A 175 -1.04 3.03 14.30
C ALA A 175 -0.06 2.91 15.46
N TYR A 176 -0.41 3.45 16.63
CA TYR A 176 0.43 3.46 17.83
C TYR A 176 -0.35 3.03 19.06
N HIS A 177 0.36 2.44 20.06
CA HIS A 177 -0.19 2.02 21.35
C HIS A 177 0.17 2.95 22.50
N ASN A 178 1.20 3.79 22.33
CA ASN A 178 1.70 4.65 23.40
C ASN A 178 2.48 5.86 22.84
N ASP A 179 2.75 6.83 23.73
CA ASP A 179 3.40 8.11 23.36
C ASP A 179 4.80 7.92 22.76
N LYS A 180 5.57 6.92 23.19
CA LYS A 180 6.89 6.65 22.62
C LYS A 180 6.81 6.14 21.18
N GLU A 181 5.79 5.36 20.87
CA GLU A 181 5.58 4.88 19.50
C GLU A 181 5.20 6.01 18.57
N ILE A 182 4.25 6.87 18.98
CA ILE A 182 3.88 8.03 18.13
C ILE A 182 5.04 9.00 17.96
N GLU A 183 5.82 9.30 19.00
CA GLU A 183 7.02 10.14 18.87
C GLU A 183 8.01 9.56 17.87
N ARG A 184 8.30 8.26 17.92
CA ARG A 184 9.18 7.58 16.98
C ARG A 184 8.61 7.61 15.55
N MET A 185 7.32 7.34 15.39
CA MET A 185 6.66 7.38 14.08
C MET A 185 6.73 8.78 13.48
N MET A 186 6.44 9.82 14.23
CA MET A 186 6.52 11.22 13.78
C MET A 186 7.92 11.63 13.39
N ALA A 187 8.95 11.12 14.08
CA ALA A 187 10.34 11.44 13.77
C ALA A 187 10.78 10.94 12.38
N TRP A 188 10.38 9.73 11.97
CA TRP A 188 10.80 9.15 10.70
C TRP A 188 9.74 9.19 9.58
N ASN A 189 8.50 9.53 9.92
CA ASN A 189 7.41 9.63 8.96
C ASN A 189 7.69 10.67 7.87
N LEU A 190 7.48 10.27 6.62
CA LEU A 190 7.58 11.15 5.46
C LEU A 190 6.22 11.52 4.89
N THR A 191 5.29 10.59 4.83
CA THR A 191 4.09 10.73 4.00
C THR A 191 2.79 10.65 4.79
N ALA A 192 2.72 9.82 5.85
CA ALA A 192 1.49 9.63 6.59
C ALA A 192 1.01 10.94 7.23
N LYS A 193 -0.26 11.27 7.03
CA LYS A 193 -0.97 12.40 7.62
C LYS A 193 -1.92 11.96 8.73
N THR A 194 -2.42 10.73 8.65
CA THR A 194 -3.32 10.13 9.63
C THR A 194 -2.60 8.96 10.31
N ILE A 195 -2.26 9.13 11.58
CA ILE A 195 -1.72 8.09 12.45
C ILE A 195 -2.62 8.06 13.68
N MET A 196 -3.23 6.92 13.97
CA MET A 196 -4.25 6.79 15.02
C MET A 196 -3.78 5.90 16.15
N HIS A 197 -4.35 6.09 17.34
CA HIS A 197 -4.22 5.11 18.41
C HIS A 197 -4.97 3.84 18.02
N VAL A 198 -4.51 2.69 18.48
CA VAL A 198 -5.11 1.39 18.12
C VAL A 198 -6.48 1.15 18.76
N ASP A 199 -6.82 1.89 19.85
CA ASP A 199 -8.11 1.80 20.56
C ASP A 199 -9.14 2.81 20.04
#